data_fad446dcc7b7196907b40d5b9a994655
#
_entry.id   fad446dcc7b7196907b40d5b9a994655
#
_cell.length_a   1.000
_cell.length_b   1.000
_cell.length_c   1.000
_cell.angle_alpha   90.00
_cell.angle_beta   90.00
_cell.angle_gamma   90.00
#
_symmetry.space_group_name_H-M   'P 1'
#
loop_
_entity.id
_entity.type
_entity.pdbx_description
1 polymer ?
#
loop_
_entity_poly.entity_id
_entity_poly.type
_entity_poly.pdbx_seq_one_letter_code
_entity_poly.pdbx_strand_id
1 'polypeptide(L)'
;GVLPVTVLREHLGSDGYWQVAFRLLATDDFEPETEVGTVSIASFNNVVEPPQWKDWSGKVTWPDYKLGVWDPVKWVKFMEYFRAMEETVPATYKGMVDMYGPNLENVQYGWMDEYNYAATKYILTPMYDFFAANPELLQSGKNDIPKPY
;
A
#
# COMPACT_ATOMS: atom_id res chain seq x y z
N GLY A 1 -8.98 12.61 25.30
CA GLY A 1 -7.82 11.75 25.00
C GLY A 1 -8.02 10.99 23.70
N VAL A 2 -6.96 10.50 23.11
CA VAL A 2 -6.98 9.64 21.93
C VAL A 2 -6.54 8.25 22.37
N LEU A 3 -7.36 7.23 22.07
CA LEU A 3 -7.01 5.83 22.27
C LEU A 3 -6.53 5.24 20.93
N PRO A 4 -5.23 4.97 20.75
CA PRO A 4 -4.74 4.32 19.55
C PRO A 4 -5.14 2.84 19.56
N VAL A 5 -5.66 2.36 18.43
CA VAL A 5 -5.98 0.93 18.24
C VAL A 5 -5.19 0.42 17.05
N THR A 6 -4.38 -0.61 17.27
CA THR A 6 -3.60 -1.27 16.23
C THR A 6 -4.32 -2.54 15.78
N VAL A 7 -4.59 -2.65 14.48
CA VAL A 7 -5.15 -3.84 13.87
C VAL A 7 -4.01 -4.67 13.27
N LEU A 8 -3.87 -5.91 13.71
CA LEU A 8 -2.88 -6.85 13.18
C LEU A 8 -3.41 -7.49 11.90
N ARG A 9 -2.89 -7.05 10.78
CA ARG A 9 -3.37 -7.42 9.45
C ARG A 9 -3.24 -8.90 9.14
N GLU A 10 -2.25 -9.56 9.70
CA GLU A 10 -1.99 -11.00 9.56
C GLU A 10 -3.12 -11.90 10.08
N HIS A 11 -3.97 -11.36 10.96
CA HIS A 11 -5.12 -12.08 11.51
C HIS A 11 -6.43 -11.81 10.76
N LEU A 12 -6.38 -10.96 9.73
CA LEU A 12 -7.54 -10.68 8.89
C LEU A 12 -7.54 -11.61 7.69
N GLY A 13 -8.69 -12.19 7.37
CA GLY A 13 -8.88 -12.91 6.11
C GLY A 13 -8.72 -12.01 4.89
N SER A 14 -8.53 -12.61 3.72
CA SER A 14 -8.35 -11.89 2.45
C SER A 14 -9.61 -11.19 1.95
N ASP A 15 -10.76 -11.54 2.46
CA ASP A 15 -12.08 -11.12 2.01
C ASP A 15 -12.97 -10.72 3.19
N GLY A 16 -13.78 -9.72 2.98
CA GLY A 16 -14.77 -9.24 3.92
C GLY A 16 -14.41 -7.91 4.60
N TYR A 17 -15.40 -7.41 5.30
CA TYR A 17 -15.28 -6.23 6.14
C TYR A 17 -15.29 -6.66 7.60
N TRP A 18 -14.44 -6.02 8.38
CA TRP A 18 -14.34 -6.23 9.80
C TRP A 18 -14.90 -5.00 10.50
N GLN A 19 -15.66 -5.24 11.57
CA GLN A 19 -16.15 -4.17 12.42
C GLN A 19 -15.81 -4.48 13.87
N VAL A 20 -15.28 -3.48 14.55
CA VAL A 20 -15.02 -3.54 15.98
C VAL A 20 -15.80 -2.40 16.63
N ALA A 21 -16.64 -2.74 17.57
CA ALA A 21 -17.36 -1.79 18.39
C ALA A 21 -16.61 -1.60 19.71
N PHE A 22 -16.30 -0.36 20.01
CA PHE A 22 -15.70 0.06 21.28
C PHE A 22 -16.77 0.72 22.13
N ARG A 23 -16.91 0.28 23.37
CA ARG A 23 -17.80 0.89 24.33
C ARG A 23 -17.01 1.44 25.50
N LEU A 24 -17.25 2.71 25.84
CA LEU A 24 -16.78 3.29 27.08
C LEU A 24 -17.63 2.76 28.23
N LEU A 25 -16.97 2.20 29.22
CA LEU A 25 -17.64 1.74 30.45
C LEU A 25 -17.41 2.76 31.56
N ALA A 26 -18.39 2.91 32.43
CA ALA A 26 -18.21 3.68 33.64
C ALA A 26 -17.12 3.06 34.52
N THR A 27 -16.32 3.92 35.14
CA THR A 27 -15.33 3.59 36.17
C THR A 27 -15.51 4.50 37.37
N ASP A 28 -14.78 4.29 38.43
CA ASP A 28 -14.86 5.14 39.63
C ASP A 28 -14.52 6.63 39.32
N ASP A 29 -13.70 6.85 38.26
CA ASP A 29 -13.19 8.17 37.85
C ASP A 29 -13.88 8.72 36.59
N PHE A 30 -14.74 7.95 35.94
CA PHE A 30 -15.38 8.32 34.68
C PHE A 30 -16.80 7.77 34.54
N GLU A 31 -17.74 8.66 34.26
CA GLU A 31 -19.11 8.32 33.91
C GLU A 31 -19.41 8.82 32.49
N PRO A 32 -19.87 7.96 31.57
CA PRO A 32 -20.21 8.38 30.20
C PRO A 32 -21.46 9.27 30.25
N GLU A 33 -21.39 10.43 29.62
CA GLU A 33 -22.42 11.46 29.67
C GLU A 33 -23.73 11.05 28.96
N THR A 34 -23.63 10.21 27.91
CA THR A 34 -24.82 9.68 27.20
C THR A 34 -24.51 8.30 26.60
N GLU A 35 -25.55 7.47 26.43
CA GLU A 35 -25.39 6.17 25.76
C GLU A 35 -24.90 6.29 24.30
N VAL A 36 -25.29 7.35 23.59
CA VAL A 36 -24.94 7.59 22.18
C VAL A 36 -23.45 7.92 22.00
N GLY A 37 -22.84 8.58 22.97
CA GLY A 37 -21.42 8.92 22.95
C GLY A 37 -20.50 7.79 23.43
N THR A 38 -21.04 6.67 23.89
CA THR A 38 -20.25 5.60 24.52
C THR A 38 -19.85 4.46 23.58
N VAL A 39 -20.37 4.45 22.35
CA VAL A 39 -20.09 3.42 21.36
C VAL A 39 -19.46 4.04 20.12
N SER A 40 -18.26 3.59 19.78
CA SER A 40 -17.60 3.89 18.52
C SER A 40 -17.43 2.61 17.72
N ILE A 41 -17.76 2.66 16.44
CA ILE A 41 -17.58 1.54 15.52
C ILE A 41 -16.48 1.90 14.54
N ALA A 42 -15.40 1.10 14.50
CA ALA A 42 -14.40 1.16 13.46
C ALA A 42 -14.66 0.06 12.44
N SER A 43 -14.75 0.42 11.18
CA SER A 43 -14.87 -0.51 10.05
C SER A 43 -13.58 -0.51 9.26
N PHE A 44 -13.08 -1.68 8.93
CA PHE A 44 -11.86 -1.84 8.13
C PHE A 44 -11.94 -3.13 7.30
N ASN A 45 -11.14 -3.17 6.24
CA ASN A 45 -10.99 -4.35 5.40
C ASN A 45 -9.50 -4.63 5.14
N ASN A 46 -9.21 -5.81 4.62
CA ASN A 46 -7.89 -6.21 4.18
C ASN A 46 -7.76 -6.19 2.65
N VAL A 47 -8.60 -5.44 1.98
CA VAL A 47 -8.53 -5.26 0.53
C VAL A 47 -7.39 -4.29 0.21
N VAL A 48 -6.50 -4.70 -0.67
CA VAL A 48 -5.46 -3.85 -1.23
C VAL A 48 -5.99 -3.28 -2.53
N GLU A 49 -6.26 -1.97 -2.53
CA GLU A 49 -6.72 -1.25 -3.71
C GLU A 49 -5.53 -0.74 -4.54
N PRO A 50 -5.69 -0.62 -5.88
CA PRO A 50 -4.68 -0.01 -6.70
C PRO A 50 -4.46 1.45 -6.30
N PRO A 51 -3.22 1.96 -6.40
CA PRO A 51 -2.94 3.36 -6.12
C PRO A 51 -3.72 4.26 -7.08
N GLN A 52 -4.09 5.44 -6.62
CA GLN A 52 -4.85 6.42 -7.40
C GLN A 52 -3.93 7.24 -8.34
N TRP A 53 -2.99 6.58 -8.99
CA TRP A 53 -2.06 7.19 -9.92
C TRP A 53 -2.78 7.65 -11.19
N LYS A 54 -2.33 8.75 -11.75
CA LYS A 54 -2.97 9.36 -12.92
C LYS A 54 -2.05 9.31 -14.13
N ASP A 55 -2.63 9.02 -15.27
CA ASP A 55 -1.95 9.19 -16.54
C ASP A 55 -1.92 10.68 -17.00
N TRP A 56 -1.36 10.93 -18.16
CA TRP A 56 -1.26 12.27 -18.75
C TRP A 56 -2.62 12.94 -19.03
N SER A 57 -3.70 12.16 -19.12
CA SER A 57 -5.07 12.64 -19.29
C SER A 57 -5.78 12.94 -17.95
N GLY A 58 -5.13 12.62 -16.83
CA GLY A 58 -5.69 12.72 -15.48
C GLY A 58 -6.57 11.53 -15.08
N LYS A 59 -6.64 10.50 -15.92
CA LYS A 59 -7.37 9.27 -15.60
C LYS A 59 -6.56 8.40 -14.64
N VAL A 60 -7.21 7.88 -13.61
CA VAL A 60 -6.60 6.90 -12.71
C VAL A 60 -6.29 5.62 -13.48
N THR A 61 -5.05 5.19 -13.42
CA THR A 61 -4.57 4.02 -14.13
C THR A 61 -3.45 3.31 -13.39
N TRP A 62 -3.43 1.99 -13.52
CA TRP A 62 -2.30 1.17 -13.13
C TRP A 62 -1.32 1.10 -14.30
N PRO A 63 0.00 1.27 -14.09
CA PRO A 63 0.99 1.26 -15.18
C PRO A 63 1.33 -0.19 -15.59
N ASP A 64 0.40 -0.86 -16.26
CA ASP A 64 0.52 -2.24 -16.71
C ASP A 64 1.73 -2.48 -17.63
N TYR A 65 2.10 -1.47 -18.42
CA TYR A 65 3.31 -1.52 -19.27
C TYR A 65 4.63 -1.62 -18.50
N LYS A 66 4.62 -1.35 -17.18
CA LYS A 66 5.77 -1.49 -16.26
C LYS A 66 5.60 -2.62 -15.26
N LEU A 67 4.38 -2.84 -14.80
CA LEU A 67 4.07 -3.69 -13.65
C LEU A 67 3.22 -4.93 -14.01
N GLY A 68 2.86 -5.08 -15.31
CA GLY A 68 1.92 -6.10 -15.73
C GLY A 68 0.50 -5.84 -15.22
N VAL A 69 -0.41 -6.77 -15.41
CA VAL A 69 -1.80 -6.67 -14.94
C VAL A 69 -1.85 -6.45 -13.43
N TRP A 70 -2.81 -5.64 -12.99
CA TRP A 70 -2.99 -5.39 -11.55
C TRP A 70 -3.13 -6.68 -10.75
N ASP A 71 -2.38 -6.75 -9.68
CA ASP A 71 -2.45 -7.79 -8.66
C ASP A 71 -2.07 -7.18 -7.31
N PRO A 72 -2.88 -7.34 -6.25
CA PRO A 72 -2.60 -6.75 -4.93
C PRO A 72 -1.25 -7.21 -4.34
N VAL A 73 -0.81 -8.43 -4.65
CA VAL A 73 0.48 -8.95 -4.20
C VAL A 73 1.64 -8.18 -4.84
N LYS A 74 1.50 -7.77 -6.10
CA LYS A 74 2.48 -6.91 -6.77
C LYS A 74 2.62 -5.57 -6.07
N TRP A 75 1.49 -4.95 -5.69
CA TRP A 75 1.52 -3.67 -4.99
C TRP A 75 2.18 -3.77 -3.62
N VAL A 76 1.84 -4.80 -2.84
CA VAL A 76 2.48 -5.04 -1.54
C VAL A 76 3.99 -5.19 -1.70
N LYS A 77 4.44 -5.99 -2.69
CA LYS A 77 5.86 -6.21 -2.95
C LYS A 77 6.55 -4.96 -3.49
N PHE A 78 5.88 -4.17 -4.33
CA PHE A 78 6.37 -2.88 -4.80
C PHE A 78 6.68 -1.94 -3.63
N MET A 79 5.73 -1.79 -2.70
CA MET A 79 5.90 -0.93 -1.54
C MET A 79 6.94 -1.44 -0.55
N GLU A 80 7.13 -2.76 -0.45
CA GLU A 80 8.22 -3.36 0.32
C GLU A 80 9.59 -2.93 -0.24
N TYR A 81 9.81 -3.08 -1.55
CA TYR A 81 11.07 -2.65 -2.18
C TYR A 81 11.24 -1.13 -2.15
N PHE A 82 10.18 -0.37 -2.36
CA PHE A 82 10.25 1.09 -2.23
C PHE A 82 10.72 1.51 -0.84
N ARG A 83 10.13 0.94 0.23
CA ARG A 83 10.53 1.26 1.61
C ARG A 83 11.94 0.79 1.93
N ALA A 84 12.39 -0.34 1.40
CA ALA A 84 13.76 -0.83 1.57
C ALA A 84 14.82 0.11 0.99
N MET A 85 14.44 1.02 0.07
CA MET A 85 15.33 2.07 -0.42
C MET A 85 15.76 3.05 0.68
N GLU A 86 14.99 3.20 1.76
CA GLU A 86 15.35 4.05 2.89
C GLU A 86 16.72 3.67 3.49
N GLU A 87 16.97 2.37 3.57
CA GLU A 87 18.26 1.85 4.09
C GLU A 87 19.35 1.81 3.00
N THR A 88 18.96 1.48 1.77
CA THR A 88 19.92 1.20 0.69
C THR A 88 20.39 2.47 -0.03
N VAL A 89 19.47 3.41 -0.27
CA VAL A 89 19.71 4.65 -1.03
C VAL A 89 18.90 5.82 -0.42
N PRO A 90 19.16 6.20 0.83
CA PRO A 90 18.30 7.10 1.62
C PRO A 90 18.05 8.46 0.97
N ALA A 91 19.02 9.03 0.28
CA ALA A 91 18.85 10.31 -0.40
C ALA A 91 17.85 10.22 -1.56
N THR A 92 17.91 9.13 -2.33
CA THR A 92 16.97 8.88 -3.43
C THR A 92 15.57 8.58 -2.89
N TYR A 93 15.48 7.74 -1.86
CA TYR A 93 14.21 7.46 -1.18
C TYR A 93 13.55 8.74 -0.67
N LYS A 94 14.32 9.57 0.04
CA LYS A 94 13.82 10.86 0.52
C LYS A 94 13.30 11.75 -0.62
N GLY A 95 14.03 11.86 -1.72
CA GLY A 95 13.59 12.64 -2.88
C GLY A 95 12.30 12.11 -3.49
N MET A 96 12.13 10.78 -3.59
CA MET A 96 10.89 10.18 -4.05
C MET A 96 9.73 10.43 -3.08
N VAL A 97 9.96 10.34 -1.76
CA VAL A 97 8.96 10.66 -0.74
C VAL A 97 8.56 12.13 -0.79
N ASP A 98 9.53 13.05 -0.91
CA ASP A 98 9.27 14.49 -0.98
C ASP A 98 8.42 14.83 -2.24
N MET A 99 8.62 14.13 -3.34
CA MET A 99 7.90 14.36 -4.61
C MET A 99 6.56 13.63 -4.70
N TYR A 100 6.52 12.38 -4.29
CA TYR A 100 5.38 11.49 -4.56
C TYR A 100 4.58 11.11 -3.30
N GLY A 101 5.06 11.49 -2.12
CA GLY A 101 4.48 11.10 -0.83
C GLY A 101 5.00 9.74 -0.32
N PRO A 102 4.88 9.48 0.99
CA PRO A 102 5.41 8.28 1.64
C PRO A 102 4.72 6.97 1.20
N ASN A 103 3.54 7.07 0.64
CA ASN A 103 2.81 5.95 0.04
C ASN A 103 2.67 6.10 -1.48
N LEU A 104 3.46 6.99 -2.10
CA LEU A 104 3.43 7.31 -3.53
C LEU A 104 2.05 7.79 -4.01
N GLU A 105 1.29 8.42 -3.15
CA GLU A 105 -0.08 8.88 -3.39
C GLU A 105 -0.15 10.05 -4.39
N ASN A 106 0.94 10.77 -4.59
CA ASN A 106 1.01 11.94 -5.47
C ASN A 106 1.60 11.65 -6.85
N VAL A 107 1.82 10.37 -7.21
CA VAL A 107 2.29 10.01 -8.55
C VAL A 107 1.23 10.40 -9.58
N GLN A 108 1.63 11.26 -10.53
CA GLN A 108 0.79 11.72 -11.61
C GLN A 108 1.25 11.12 -12.95
N TYR A 109 1.13 11.84 -14.03
CA TYR A 109 1.58 11.40 -15.35
C TYR A 109 3.13 11.28 -15.43
N GLY A 110 3.61 10.48 -16.38
CA GLY A 110 5.04 10.20 -16.52
C GLY A 110 5.52 9.31 -15.39
N TRP A 111 5.57 8.02 -15.63
CA TRP A 111 5.78 7.06 -14.54
C TRP A 111 7.14 7.25 -13.87
N MET A 112 7.17 8.06 -12.80
CA MET A 112 8.37 8.38 -12.02
C MET A 112 9.56 8.82 -12.90
N ASP A 113 9.31 9.65 -13.92
CA ASP A 113 10.32 9.98 -14.95
C ASP A 113 11.65 10.44 -14.35
N GLU A 114 11.62 11.29 -13.32
CA GLU A 114 12.82 11.76 -12.64
C GLU A 114 13.57 10.64 -11.90
N TYR A 115 12.84 9.64 -11.40
CA TYR A 115 13.39 8.51 -10.65
C TYR A 115 13.32 7.20 -11.42
N ASN A 116 13.13 7.22 -12.74
CA ASN A 116 12.95 6.00 -13.54
C ASN A 116 14.10 5.00 -13.36
N TYR A 117 15.34 5.47 -13.36
CA TYR A 117 16.49 4.60 -13.13
C TYR A 117 16.46 3.97 -11.73
N ALA A 118 16.16 4.75 -10.71
CA ALA A 118 16.11 4.25 -9.34
C ALA A 118 14.95 3.25 -9.14
N ALA A 119 13.76 3.59 -9.66
CA ALA A 119 12.62 2.69 -9.64
C ALA A 119 12.90 1.38 -10.38
N THR A 120 13.53 1.45 -11.55
CA THR A 120 13.93 0.25 -12.30
C THR A 120 14.90 -0.61 -11.51
N LYS A 121 15.96 -0.01 -10.98
CA LYS A 121 17.05 -0.75 -10.31
C LYS A 121 16.62 -1.32 -8.95
N TYR A 122 15.93 -0.53 -8.15
CA TYR A 122 15.68 -0.87 -6.74
C TYR A 122 14.28 -1.45 -6.48
N ILE A 123 13.36 -1.32 -7.43
CA ILE A 123 12.00 -1.81 -7.28
C ILE A 123 11.65 -2.82 -8.38
N LEU A 124 11.67 -2.42 -9.66
CA LEU A 124 11.13 -3.26 -10.75
C LEU A 124 11.98 -4.50 -11.00
N THR A 125 13.31 -4.36 -11.03
CA THR A 125 14.20 -5.51 -11.26
C THR A 125 14.06 -6.54 -10.15
N PRO A 126 14.19 -6.19 -8.85
CA PRO A 126 13.97 -7.17 -7.78
C PRO A 126 12.55 -7.73 -7.76
N MET A 127 11.52 -6.95 -8.11
CA MET A 127 10.16 -7.47 -8.25
C MET A 127 10.05 -8.52 -9.36
N TYR A 128 10.60 -8.22 -10.52
CA TYR A 128 10.60 -9.15 -11.64
C TYR A 128 11.27 -10.46 -11.26
N ASP A 129 12.46 -10.40 -10.65
CA ASP A 129 13.22 -11.58 -10.25
C ASP A 129 12.45 -12.37 -9.16
N PHE A 130 11.84 -11.68 -8.20
CA PHE A 130 11.04 -12.31 -7.16
C PHE A 130 9.86 -13.09 -7.75
N PHE A 131 9.06 -12.48 -8.64
CA PHE A 131 7.90 -13.16 -9.23
C PHE A 131 8.27 -14.14 -10.35
N ALA A 132 9.44 -14.02 -10.96
CA ALA A 132 9.97 -15.05 -11.83
C ALA A 132 10.31 -16.34 -11.06
N ALA A 133 10.76 -16.21 -9.81
CA ALA A 133 11.05 -17.34 -8.92
C ALA A 133 9.80 -17.86 -8.19
N ASN A 134 8.74 -17.05 -8.03
CA ASN A 134 7.54 -17.38 -7.25
C ASN A 134 6.25 -17.00 -8.01
N PRO A 135 6.03 -17.51 -9.23
CA PRO A 135 4.89 -17.12 -10.05
C PRO A 135 3.53 -17.53 -9.46
N GLU A 136 3.52 -18.55 -8.61
CA GLU A 136 2.34 -19.07 -7.92
C GLU A 136 1.72 -18.08 -6.92
N LEU A 137 2.46 -17.06 -6.52
CA LEU A 137 1.95 -16.00 -5.64
C LEU A 137 1.04 -15.02 -6.38
N LEU A 138 1.11 -14.97 -7.70
CA LEU A 138 0.25 -14.14 -8.52
C LEU A 138 -1.07 -14.85 -8.82
N GLN A 139 -2.17 -14.10 -8.86
CA GLN A 139 -3.49 -14.63 -9.19
C GLN A 139 -3.52 -15.35 -10.54
N SER A 140 -2.72 -14.89 -11.50
CA SER A 140 -2.58 -15.52 -12.83
C SER A 140 -1.72 -16.78 -12.82
N GLY A 141 -0.97 -17.04 -11.76
CA GLY A 141 0.05 -18.10 -11.70
C GLY A 141 1.25 -17.88 -12.63
N LYS A 142 1.40 -16.68 -13.20
CA LYS A 142 2.46 -16.34 -14.16
C LYS A 142 2.98 -14.94 -13.91
N ASN A 143 4.31 -14.78 -14.01
CA ASN A 143 4.91 -13.46 -13.99
C ASN A 143 4.70 -12.77 -15.35
N ASP A 144 3.86 -11.74 -15.37
CA ASP A 144 3.54 -10.91 -16.53
C ASP A 144 4.19 -9.50 -16.43
N ILE A 145 5.03 -9.28 -15.43
CA ILE A 145 5.81 -8.04 -15.31
C ILE A 145 6.80 -7.99 -16.47
N PRO A 146 6.80 -6.92 -17.28
CA PRO A 146 7.80 -6.75 -18.32
C PRO A 146 9.21 -6.75 -17.73
N LYS A 147 10.13 -7.47 -18.38
CA LYS A 147 11.52 -7.52 -17.91
C LYS A 147 12.12 -6.11 -17.96
N PRO A 148 12.56 -5.55 -16.84
CA PRO A 148 13.19 -4.23 -16.81
C PRO A 148 14.53 -4.23 -17.57
N TYR A 149 14.86 -3.13 -18.24
CA TYR A 149 16.09 -2.92 -18.99
C TYR A 149 16.95 -1.86 -18.31
#